data_467169cb1d125dd23a90bdb1f386178e
#
_entry.id   467169cb1d125dd23a90bdb1f386178e
#
_cell.length_a   1.000
_cell.length_b   1.000
_cell.length_c   1.000
_cell.angle_alpha   90.00
_cell.angle_beta   90.00
_cell.angle_gamma   90.00
#
_symmetry.space_group_name_H-M   'P 1'
#
loop_
_entity.id
_entity.type
_entity.pdbx_description
1 polymer ?
#
loop_
_entity_poly.entity_id
_entity_poly.type
_entity_poly.pdbx_seq_one_letter_code
_entity_poly.pdbx_strand_id
1 'polypeptide(L)'
;MNLCFDFDGPIIDVSDRYYRAYLESLKGSSINKTQILTKEEFWKLKQNRVTDFEISLFSGLGVNDSKSSAEARKTLSFKAEFLEQDKLFDDVYKTFEYLKSKKITFFIVTLRVQKQLNHAIKQFKLDKYLDDDSFFCINDGHKVINDIQEKHILLVSAMNKFDLTPQDTWIIGDTETDIHSGRLAKYGKVIGISRGIRSKEQLEILKPDYLVNNLAEVISISSGVAN
;
A
#
# COMPACT_ATOMS: atom_id res chain seq x y z
N MET A 1 -20.94 9.02 -5.27
CA MET A 1 -19.93 8.15 -4.67
C MET A 1 -18.61 8.29 -5.44
N ASN A 2 -17.52 8.44 -4.73
CA ASN A 2 -16.16 8.58 -5.27
C ASN A 2 -15.25 7.55 -4.60
N LEU A 3 -14.17 7.13 -5.24
CA LEU A 3 -13.25 6.12 -4.70
C LEU A 3 -11.83 6.67 -4.58
N CYS A 4 -11.27 6.56 -3.39
CA CYS A 4 -9.88 6.86 -3.09
C CYS A 4 -9.14 5.54 -2.87
N PHE A 5 -8.08 5.31 -3.61
CA PHE A 5 -7.25 4.11 -3.44
C PHE A 5 -5.90 4.48 -2.81
N ASP A 6 -5.46 3.69 -1.84
CA ASP A 6 -4.02 3.62 -1.60
C ASP A 6 -3.33 2.95 -2.78
N PHE A 7 -2.02 3.13 -2.89
CA PHE A 7 -1.26 2.64 -4.03
C PHE A 7 -0.63 1.27 -3.77
N ASP A 8 0.20 1.17 -2.71
CA ASP A 8 0.85 -0.08 -2.32
C ASP A 8 -0.16 -0.98 -1.60
N GLY A 9 -0.35 -2.18 -2.07
CA GLY A 9 -1.34 -3.13 -1.55
C GLY A 9 -2.64 -3.15 -2.34
N PRO A 10 -3.42 -2.07 -2.46
CA PRO A 10 -4.63 -2.09 -3.30
C PRO A 10 -4.36 -2.19 -4.79
N ILE A 11 -3.37 -1.48 -5.31
CA ILE A 11 -3.06 -1.36 -6.74
C ILE A 11 -1.81 -2.18 -7.10
N ILE A 12 -0.76 -2.08 -6.28
CA ILE A 12 0.55 -2.68 -6.54
C ILE A 12 0.84 -3.78 -5.52
N ASP A 13 1.20 -4.97 -6.02
CA ASP A 13 1.83 -6.02 -5.22
C ASP A 13 3.30 -5.66 -4.98
N VAL A 14 3.62 -5.39 -3.75
CA VAL A 14 4.96 -4.99 -3.29
C VAL A 14 5.75 -6.13 -2.65
N SER A 15 5.18 -7.34 -2.64
CA SER A 15 5.75 -8.47 -1.90
C SER A 15 7.14 -8.89 -2.41
N ASP A 16 7.35 -8.87 -3.74
CA ASP A 16 8.66 -9.18 -4.32
C ASP A 16 9.71 -8.14 -3.97
N ARG A 17 9.35 -6.86 -4.00
CA ARG A 17 10.22 -5.75 -3.59
C ARG A 17 10.72 -5.90 -2.15
N TYR A 18 9.80 -6.12 -1.23
CA TYR A 18 10.14 -6.27 0.20
C TYR A 18 10.97 -7.53 0.45
N TYR A 19 10.63 -8.63 -0.21
CA TYR A 19 11.38 -9.88 -0.09
C TYR A 19 12.81 -9.75 -0.65
N ARG A 20 12.97 -9.10 -1.81
CA ARG A 20 14.29 -8.83 -2.37
C ARG A 20 15.12 -7.94 -1.45
N ALA A 21 14.52 -6.88 -0.87
CA ALA A 21 15.18 -6.03 0.10
C ALA A 21 15.62 -6.81 1.37
N TYR A 22 14.78 -7.77 1.81
CA TYR A 22 15.15 -8.69 2.88
C TYR A 22 16.37 -9.53 2.52
N LEU A 23 16.38 -10.19 1.38
CA LEU A 23 17.53 -11.00 0.94
C LEU A 23 18.81 -10.17 0.82
N GLU A 24 18.71 -8.96 0.25
CA GLU A 24 19.84 -8.05 0.10
C GLU A 24 20.40 -7.58 1.45
N SER A 25 19.52 -7.31 2.42
CA SER A 25 19.91 -6.87 3.76
C SER A 25 20.68 -7.93 4.58
N LEU A 26 20.60 -9.20 4.14
CA LEU A 26 21.31 -10.32 4.78
C LEU A 26 22.71 -10.56 4.19
N LYS A 27 23.04 -9.93 3.05
CA LYS A 27 24.36 -10.10 2.41
C LYS A 27 25.47 -9.59 3.34
N GLY A 28 26.54 -10.38 3.41
CA GLY A 28 27.69 -10.07 4.28
C GLY A 28 27.53 -10.48 5.74
N SER A 29 26.36 -10.98 6.15
CA SER A 29 26.17 -11.59 7.45
C SER A 29 26.58 -13.07 7.44
N SER A 30 26.99 -13.59 8.62
CA SER A 30 27.39 -15.00 8.81
C SER A 30 26.20 -15.96 8.91
N ILE A 31 25.10 -15.67 8.23
CA ILE A 31 23.89 -16.51 8.28
C ILE A 31 24.11 -17.83 7.57
N ASN A 32 23.70 -18.93 8.19
CA ASN A 32 23.52 -20.19 7.51
C ASN A 32 22.38 -20.06 6.49
N LYS A 33 22.61 -20.45 5.22
CA LYS A 33 21.61 -20.38 4.15
C LYS A 33 20.29 -21.07 4.47
N THR A 34 20.29 -22.05 5.38
CA THR A 34 19.08 -22.76 5.82
C THR A 34 18.18 -21.94 6.76
N GLN A 35 18.64 -20.79 7.23
CA GLN A 35 17.88 -19.88 8.09
C GLN A 35 17.24 -18.73 7.30
N ILE A 36 17.50 -18.63 6.00
CA ILE A 36 16.87 -17.63 5.15
C ILE A 36 15.42 -18.05 4.91
N LEU A 37 14.50 -17.18 5.31
CA LEU A 37 13.06 -17.41 5.12
C LEU A 37 12.72 -17.47 3.62
N THR A 38 11.79 -18.34 3.27
CA THR A 38 11.14 -18.31 1.95
C THR A 38 10.33 -17.01 1.80
N LYS A 39 9.96 -16.65 0.56
CA LYS A 39 9.11 -15.47 0.31
C LYS A 39 7.78 -15.57 1.06
N GLU A 40 7.17 -16.73 1.09
CA GLU A 40 5.89 -16.98 1.75
C GLU A 40 6.00 -16.79 3.27
N GLU A 41 7.01 -17.38 3.91
CA GLU A 41 7.27 -17.21 5.34
C GLU A 41 7.53 -15.74 5.70
N PHE A 42 8.42 -15.08 4.94
CA PHE A 42 8.72 -13.66 5.12
C PHE A 42 7.47 -12.80 5.00
N TRP A 43 6.68 -12.99 3.93
CA TRP A 43 5.50 -12.19 3.68
C TRP A 43 4.42 -12.40 4.74
N LYS A 44 4.22 -13.63 5.19
CA LYS A 44 3.33 -13.95 6.31
C LYS A 44 3.73 -13.22 7.61
N LEU A 45 5.01 -13.14 7.92
CA LEU A 45 5.50 -12.36 9.07
C LEU A 45 5.21 -10.87 8.90
N LYS A 46 5.48 -10.31 7.71
CA LYS A 46 5.17 -8.90 7.40
C LYS A 46 3.68 -8.61 7.55
N GLN A 47 2.83 -9.46 6.99
CA GLN A 47 1.37 -9.29 7.06
C GLN A 47 0.86 -9.33 8.50
N ASN A 48 1.52 -10.07 9.38
CA ASN A 48 1.20 -10.15 10.81
C ASN A 48 1.92 -9.11 11.68
N ARG A 49 2.46 -8.03 11.07
CA ARG A 49 3.11 -6.90 11.77
C ARG A 49 4.39 -7.26 12.51
N VAL A 50 4.99 -8.41 12.22
CA VAL A 50 6.33 -8.72 12.73
C VAL A 50 7.31 -7.70 12.17
N THR A 51 8.08 -7.08 13.06
CA THR A 51 9.00 -6.01 12.68
C THR A 51 10.18 -6.54 11.87
N ASP A 52 10.80 -5.68 11.06
CA ASP A 52 11.99 -6.05 10.29
C ASP A 52 13.15 -6.51 11.17
N PHE A 53 13.22 -6.00 12.39
CA PHE A 53 14.19 -6.45 13.40
C PHE A 53 13.90 -7.90 13.85
N GLU A 54 12.66 -8.21 14.22
CA GLU A 54 12.26 -9.56 14.63
C GLU A 54 12.41 -10.57 13.48
N ILE A 55 12.04 -10.19 12.27
CA ILE A 55 12.25 -11.04 11.06
C ILE A 55 13.75 -11.39 10.92
N SER A 56 14.64 -10.44 11.16
CA SER A 56 16.09 -10.69 11.14
C SER A 56 16.55 -11.65 12.23
N LEU A 57 15.99 -11.54 13.43
CA LEU A 57 16.23 -12.51 14.51
C LEU A 57 15.75 -13.92 14.13
N PHE A 58 14.56 -14.04 13.53
CA PHE A 58 14.06 -15.33 13.02
C PHE A 58 14.96 -15.93 11.94
N SER A 59 15.66 -15.10 11.19
CA SER A 59 16.66 -15.52 10.21
C SER A 59 18.02 -15.88 10.87
N GLY A 60 18.13 -15.91 12.21
CA GLY A 60 19.32 -16.31 12.92
C GLY A 60 20.39 -15.23 13.07
N LEU A 61 20.08 -13.97 12.78
CA LEU A 61 21.00 -12.85 13.03
C LEU A 61 21.12 -12.54 14.53
N GLY A 62 22.30 -12.17 14.99
CA GLY A 62 22.48 -11.55 16.30
C GLY A 62 21.80 -10.17 16.39
N VAL A 63 21.63 -9.68 17.62
CA VAL A 63 20.90 -8.42 17.90
C VAL A 63 21.43 -7.23 17.09
N ASN A 64 22.75 -7.05 17.01
CA ASN A 64 23.35 -5.91 16.30
C ASN A 64 23.16 -6.02 14.78
N ASP A 65 23.38 -7.21 14.22
CA ASP A 65 23.17 -7.47 12.79
C ASP A 65 21.70 -7.35 12.41
N SER A 66 20.78 -7.76 13.30
CA SER A 66 19.33 -7.59 13.10
C SER A 66 18.92 -6.13 13.03
N LYS A 67 19.50 -5.26 13.86
CA LYS A 67 19.26 -3.81 13.78
C LYS A 67 19.77 -3.25 12.45
N SER A 68 21.00 -3.57 12.07
CA SER A 68 21.61 -3.11 10.80
C SER A 68 20.82 -3.60 9.58
N SER A 69 20.40 -4.86 9.58
CA SER A 69 19.58 -5.45 8.51
C SER A 69 18.22 -4.75 8.42
N ALA A 70 17.54 -4.48 9.55
CA ALA A 70 16.26 -3.79 9.55
C ALA A 70 16.37 -2.35 9.02
N GLU A 71 17.41 -1.60 9.39
CA GLU A 71 17.66 -0.26 8.86
C GLU A 71 17.99 -0.30 7.37
N ALA A 72 18.80 -1.26 6.93
CA ALA A 72 19.11 -1.44 5.51
C ALA A 72 17.85 -1.68 4.68
N ARG A 73 16.90 -2.53 5.15
CA ARG A 73 15.64 -2.80 4.44
C ARG A 73 14.80 -1.57 4.21
N LYS A 74 14.69 -0.69 5.20
CA LYS A 74 13.94 0.58 5.06
C LYS A 74 14.46 1.41 3.89
N THR A 75 15.78 1.46 3.70
CA THR A 75 16.39 2.21 2.61
C THR A 75 16.32 1.44 1.28
N LEU A 76 16.62 0.14 1.30
CA LEU A 76 16.65 -0.69 0.10
C LEU A 76 15.28 -0.76 -0.58
N SER A 77 14.21 -0.95 0.18
CA SER A 77 12.86 -1.09 -0.36
C SER A 77 12.40 0.08 -1.24
N PHE A 78 13.06 1.24 -1.15
CA PHE A 78 12.71 2.43 -1.91
C PHE A 78 13.74 2.84 -2.96
N LYS A 79 14.82 2.04 -3.16
CA LYS A 79 15.73 2.25 -4.28
C LYS A 79 15.09 1.83 -5.60
N ALA A 80 15.47 2.49 -6.71
CA ALA A 80 14.88 2.27 -8.03
C ALA A 80 14.89 0.78 -8.45
N GLU A 81 16.02 0.10 -8.28
CA GLU A 81 16.18 -1.32 -8.63
C GLU A 81 15.27 -2.29 -7.86
N PHE A 82 14.77 -1.87 -6.70
CA PHE A 82 13.80 -2.65 -5.91
C PHE A 82 12.37 -2.29 -6.31
N LEU A 83 12.10 -1.03 -6.62
CA LEU A 83 10.79 -0.59 -7.11
C LEU A 83 10.41 -1.28 -8.43
N GLU A 84 11.39 -1.65 -9.28
CA GLU A 84 11.18 -2.44 -10.49
C GLU A 84 10.60 -3.84 -10.22
N GLN A 85 10.65 -4.33 -8.98
CA GLN A 85 10.05 -5.62 -8.61
C GLN A 85 8.55 -5.53 -8.31
N ASP A 86 8.00 -4.33 -8.26
CA ASP A 86 6.58 -4.10 -8.08
C ASP A 86 5.77 -4.71 -9.23
N LYS A 87 4.59 -5.21 -8.93
CA LYS A 87 3.67 -5.77 -9.92
C LYS A 87 2.30 -5.16 -9.78
N LEU A 88 1.65 -4.88 -10.90
CA LEU A 88 0.26 -4.48 -10.90
C LEU A 88 -0.62 -5.71 -10.65
N PHE A 89 -1.64 -5.60 -9.79
CA PHE A 89 -2.63 -6.67 -9.67
C PHE A 89 -3.50 -6.77 -10.93
N ASP A 90 -3.89 -7.99 -11.29
CA ASP A 90 -4.56 -8.30 -12.58
C ASP A 90 -5.93 -7.62 -12.76
N ASP A 91 -6.61 -7.27 -11.65
CA ASP A 91 -7.95 -6.69 -11.67
C ASP A 91 -7.94 -5.14 -11.77
N VAL A 92 -6.77 -4.50 -11.67
CA VAL A 92 -6.67 -3.03 -11.61
C VAL A 92 -7.17 -2.37 -12.88
N TYR A 93 -6.68 -2.79 -14.05
CA TYR A 93 -7.10 -2.17 -15.31
C TYR A 93 -8.59 -2.33 -15.56
N LYS A 94 -9.14 -3.52 -15.33
CA LYS A 94 -10.58 -3.78 -15.47
C LYS A 94 -11.41 -2.90 -14.54
N THR A 95 -10.92 -2.73 -13.30
CA THR A 95 -11.56 -1.85 -12.32
C THR A 95 -11.56 -0.40 -12.79
N PHE A 96 -10.43 0.12 -13.24
CA PHE A 96 -10.32 1.49 -13.72
C PHE A 96 -11.15 1.75 -14.98
N GLU A 97 -11.17 0.80 -15.91
CA GLU A 97 -12.05 0.85 -17.10
C GLU A 97 -13.53 0.90 -16.70
N TYR A 98 -13.93 0.05 -15.75
CA TYR A 98 -15.30 0.06 -15.23
C TYR A 98 -15.64 1.42 -14.61
N LEU A 99 -14.80 1.95 -13.72
CA LEU A 99 -15.03 3.23 -13.06
C LEU A 99 -15.16 4.37 -14.06
N LYS A 100 -14.30 4.43 -15.06
CA LYS A 100 -14.41 5.41 -16.18
C LYS A 100 -15.72 5.25 -16.95
N SER A 101 -16.11 4.03 -17.29
CA SER A 101 -17.36 3.75 -18.02
C SER A 101 -18.61 4.20 -17.25
N LYS A 102 -18.56 4.14 -15.93
CA LYS A 102 -19.64 4.57 -15.03
C LYS A 102 -19.53 6.04 -14.61
N LYS A 103 -18.50 6.75 -15.07
CA LYS A 103 -18.22 8.14 -14.68
C LYS A 103 -18.09 8.31 -13.15
N ILE A 104 -17.56 7.29 -12.48
CA ILE A 104 -17.24 7.34 -11.05
C ILE A 104 -15.90 8.05 -10.91
N THR A 105 -15.84 9.11 -10.12
CA THR A 105 -14.58 9.79 -9.79
C THR A 105 -13.73 8.87 -8.92
N PHE A 106 -12.47 8.69 -9.31
CA PHE A 106 -11.51 7.94 -8.50
C PHE A 106 -10.11 8.57 -8.60
N PHE A 107 -9.33 8.40 -7.54
CA PHE A 107 -8.00 8.99 -7.39
C PHE A 107 -7.14 8.15 -6.45
N ILE A 108 -5.85 8.41 -6.46
CA ILE A 108 -4.85 7.69 -5.67
C ILE A 108 -4.24 8.63 -4.64
N VAL A 109 -4.16 8.16 -3.38
CA VAL A 109 -3.49 8.85 -2.29
C VAL A 109 -2.48 7.91 -1.66
N THR A 110 -1.19 8.24 -1.72
CA THR A 110 -0.09 7.38 -1.28
C THR A 110 0.97 8.14 -0.49
N LEU A 111 1.67 7.43 0.40
CA LEU A 111 2.85 7.96 1.07
C LEU A 111 4.15 7.76 0.26
N ARG A 112 4.08 7.23 -0.96
CA ARG A 112 5.23 7.29 -1.87
C ARG A 112 5.60 8.73 -2.16
N VAL A 113 6.90 8.99 -2.32
CA VAL A 113 7.35 10.30 -2.82
C VAL A 113 7.11 10.42 -4.32
N GLN A 114 6.97 11.64 -4.82
CA GLN A 114 6.59 11.97 -6.19
C GLN A 114 7.43 11.22 -7.24
N LYS A 115 8.75 11.18 -7.06
CA LYS A 115 9.66 10.50 -8.01
C LYS A 115 9.36 9.00 -8.12
N GLN A 116 9.07 8.32 -7.00
CA GLN A 116 8.75 6.89 -6.98
C GLN A 116 7.39 6.61 -7.59
N LEU A 117 6.42 7.47 -7.32
CA LEU A 117 5.08 7.37 -7.90
C LEU A 117 5.12 7.59 -9.42
N ASN A 118 5.80 8.62 -9.90
CA ASN A 118 5.96 8.90 -11.33
C ASN A 118 6.61 7.74 -12.09
N HIS A 119 7.59 7.07 -11.47
CA HIS A 119 8.18 5.86 -12.04
C HIS A 119 7.14 4.76 -12.21
N ALA A 120 6.37 4.46 -11.17
CA ALA A 120 5.33 3.43 -11.22
C ALA A 120 4.18 3.77 -12.18
N ILE A 121 3.73 5.04 -12.24
CA ILE A 121 2.71 5.49 -13.20
C ILE A 121 3.14 5.16 -14.63
N LYS A 122 4.39 5.46 -15.00
CA LYS A 122 4.94 5.16 -16.33
C LYS A 122 5.11 3.66 -16.55
N GLN A 123 5.67 2.94 -15.58
CA GLN A 123 5.90 1.51 -15.66
C GLN A 123 4.60 0.73 -15.92
N PHE A 124 3.52 1.09 -15.23
CA PHE A 124 2.21 0.44 -15.33
C PHE A 124 1.21 1.21 -16.20
N LYS A 125 1.65 2.25 -16.93
CA LYS A 125 0.80 3.02 -17.87
C LYS A 125 -0.52 3.50 -17.23
N LEU A 126 -0.47 3.93 -15.97
CA LEU A 126 -1.65 4.36 -15.23
C LEU A 126 -2.17 5.72 -15.69
N ASP A 127 -1.33 6.52 -16.35
CA ASP A 127 -1.65 7.77 -17.05
C ASP A 127 -2.71 7.61 -18.13
N LYS A 128 -3.00 6.39 -18.60
CA LYS A 128 -4.14 6.09 -19.48
C LYS A 128 -5.50 6.16 -18.78
N TYR A 129 -5.51 6.01 -17.47
CA TYR A 129 -6.73 5.90 -16.67
C TYR A 129 -6.96 7.10 -15.78
N LEU A 130 -5.91 7.76 -15.35
CA LEU A 130 -5.92 8.85 -14.39
C LEU A 130 -5.04 10.00 -14.90
N ASP A 131 -5.56 11.21 -14.83
CA ASP A 131 -4.80 12.41 -15.11
C ASP A 131 -3.80 12.69 -13.98
N ASP A 132 -2.75 13.46 -14.25
CA ASP A 132 -1.69 13.80 -13.27
C ASP A 132 -2.27 14.40 -11.97
N ASP A 133 -3.36 15.15 -12.08
CA ASP A 133 -4.08 15.76 -10.97
C ASP A 133 -4.81 14.76 -10.05
N SER A 134 -4.90 13.49 -10.46
CA SER A 134 -5.57 12.42 -9.71
C SER A 134 -4.63 11.64 -8.78
N PHE A 135 -3.37 12.06 -8.68
CA PHE A 135 -2.38 11.43 -7.82
C PHE A 135 -1.93 12.38 -6.73
N PHE A 136 -2.12 11.96 -5.49
CA PHE A 136 -1.71 12.71 -4.28
C PHE A 136 -0.65 11.92 -3.55
N CYS A 137 0.51 12.51 -3.39
CA CYS A 137 1.68 11.83 -2.83
C CYS A 137 2.57 12.79 -2.03
N ILE A 138 3.57 12.26 -1.39
CA ILE A 138 4.55 13.03 -0.63
C ILE A 138 5.53 13.71 -1.60
N ASN A 139 5.85 14.98 -1.33
CA ASN A 139 6.87 15.70 -2.08
C ASN A 139 8.25 15.08 -1.89
N ASP A 140 9.08 15.10 -2.94
CA ASP A 140 10.46 14.64 -2.85
C ASP A 140 11.23 15.43 -1.78
N GLY A 141 11.96 14.70 -0.95
CA GLY A 141 12.73 15.27 0.15
C GLY A 141 11.94 15.56 1.43
N HIS A 142 10.62 15.45 1.43
CA HIS A 142 9.81 15.54 2.65
C HIS A 142 10.00 14.29 3.51
N LYS A 143 10.24 14.50 4.80
CA LYS A 143 10.36 13.41 5.78
C LYS A 143 9.02 13.20 6.48
N VAL A 144 8.40 12.08 6.22
CA VAL A 144 7.19 11.65 6.93
C VAL A 144 7.53 11.38 8.41
N ILE A 145 6.80 12.02 9.30
CA ILE A 145 6.97 11.88 10.76
C ILE A 145 5.83 11.01 11.34
N ASN A 146 4.62 11.21 10.82
CA ASN A 146 3.43 10.47 11.25
C ASN A 146 2.61 10.10 10.02
N ASP A 147 2.63 8.82 9.64
CA ASP A 147 1.97 8.31 8.44
C ASP A 147 0.47 8.66 8.38
N ILE A 148 -0.25 8.54 9.51
CA ILE A 148 -1.68 8.80 9.57
C ILE A 148 -1.97 10.28 9.32
N GLN A 149 -1.21 11.18 9.93
CA GLN A 149 -1.40 12.63 9.75
C GLN A 149 -1.05 13.08 8.33
N GLU A 150 0.08 12.59 7.80
CA GLU A 150 0.50 12.91 6.43
C GLU A 150 -0.53 12.41 5.41
N LYS A 151 -0.98 11.16 5.56
CA LYS A 151 -2.02 10.62 4.67
C LYS A 151 -3.34 11.38 4.82
N HIS A 152 -3.72 11.78 6.03
CA HIS A 152 -4.89 12.62 6.27
C HIS A 152 -4.81 13.96 5.52
N ILE A 153 -3.65 14.63 5.55
CA ILE A 153 -3.43 15.90 4.82
C ILE A 153 -3.64 15.67 3.31
N LEU A 154 -3.08 14.60 2.75
CA LEU A 154 -3.26 14.26 1.34
C LEU A 154 -4.72 13.95 1.00
N LEU A 155 -5.44 13.23 1.87
CA LEU A 155 -6.86 12.93 1.69
C LEU A 155 -7.71 14.20 1.67
N VAL A 156 -7.46 15.14 2.59
CA VAL A 156 -8.15 16.44 2.61
C VAL A 156 -7.80 17.27 1.38
N SER A 157 -6.53 17.25 0.93
CA SER A 157 -6.11 17.93 -0.30
C SER A 157 -6.85 17.41 -1.53
N ALA A 158 -7.01 16.08 -1.65
CA ALA A 158 -7.75 15.47 -2.73
C ALA A 158 -9.23 15.86 -2.72
N MET A 159 -9.87 15.89 -1.54
CA MET A 159 -11.26 16.33 -1.40
C MET A 159 -11.46 17.78 -1.87
N ASN A 160 -10.56 18.66 -1.45
CA ASN A 160 -10.61 20.07 -1.86
C ASN A 160 -10.37 20.25 -3.35
N LYS A 161 -9.41 19.50 -3.93
CA LYS A 161 -9.08 19.58 -5.36
C LYS A 161 -10.26 19.22 -6.25
N PHE A 162 -11.03 18.20 -5.87
CA PHE A 162 -12.15 17.69 -6.67
C PHE A 162 -13.51 18.21 -6.21
N ASP A 163 -13.55 19.10 -5.23
CA ASP A 163 -14.80 19.62 -4.62
C ASP A 163 -15.75 18.48 -4.20
N LEU A 164 -15.19 17.47 -3.48
CA LEU A 164 -15.91 16.29 -3.04
C LEU A 164 -16.32 16.38 -1.58
N THR A 165 -17.45 15.75 -1.26
CA THR A 165 -17.86 15.55 0.14
C THR A 165 -17.24 14.28 0.70
N PRO A 166 -16.70 14.30 1.94
CA PRO A 166 -16.15 13.10 2.57
C PRO A 166 -17.14 11.95 2.62
N GLN A 167 -18.40 12.23 2.94
CA GLN A 167 -19.46 11.21 3.10
C GLN A 167 -19.77 10.45 1.80
N ASP A 168 -19.54 11.07 0.65
CA ASP A 168 -19.74 10.46 -0.66
C ASP A 168 -18.47 9.79 -1.21
N THR A 169 -17.40 9.77 -0.43
CA THR A 169 -16.11 9.21 -0.83
C THR A 169 -15.74 8.02 0.04
N TRP A 170 -15.27 6.96 -0.58
CA TRP A 170 -14.79 5.74 0.08
C TRP A 170 -13.28 5.63 -0.07
N ILE A 171 -12.60 5.17 0.96
CA ILE A 171 -11.17 4.86 0.89
C ILE A 171 -10.95 3.35 0.90
N ILE A 172 -10.06 2.88 0.05
CA ILE A 172 -9.62 1.50 -0.05
C ILE A 172 -8.13 1.44 0.27
N GLY A 173 -7.77 0.71 1.32
CA GLY A 173 -6.38 0.56 1.73
C GLY A 173 -6.12 -0.76 2.44
N ASP A 174 -4.87 -1.10 2.63
CA ASP A 174 -4.42 -2.39 3.17
C ASP A 174 -3.69 -2.28 4.51
N THR A 175 -3.67 -1.08 5.11
CA THR A 175 -2.96 -0.82 6.36
C THR A 175 -3.79 -0.05 7.38
N GLU A 176 -3.29 -0.05 8.64
CA GLU A 176 -3.80 0.81 9.71
C GLU A 176 -3.77 2.30 9.35
N THR A 177 -2.79 2.72 8.56
CA THR A 177 -2.67 4.11 8.10
C THR A 177 -3.89 4.52 7.28
N ASP A 178 -4.33 3.66 6.36
CA ASP A 178 -5.50 3.92 5.51
C ASP A 178 -6.78 3.98 6.33
N ILE A 179 -6.96 2.99 7.20
CA ILE A 179 -8.17 2.89 8.02
C ILE A 179 -8.31 4.09 8.96
N HIS A 180 -7.21 4.46 9.64
CA HIS A 180 -7.26 5.58 10.59
C HIS A 180 -7.33 6.95 9.89
N SER A 181 -6.57 7.16 8.82
CA SER A 181 -6.61 8.43 8.08
C SER A 181 -7.94 8.65 7.37
N GLY A 182 -8.54 7.59 6.81
CA GLY A 182 -9.87 7.67 6.21
C GLY A 182 -10.96 8.04 7.21
N ARG A 183 -10.91 7.49 8.43
CA ARG A 183 -11.80 7.89 9.52
C ARG A 183 -11.57 9.31 9.98
N LEU A 184 -10.31 9.71 10.12
CA LEU A 184 -9.95 11.08 10.49
C LEU A 184 -10.46 12.08 9.44
N ALA A 185 -10.40 11.75 8.16
CA ALA A 185 -10.94 12.51 7.05
C ALA A 185 -12.48 12.41 6.92
N LYS A 186 -13.14 11.62 7.78
CA LYS A 186 -14.60 11.40 7.80
C LYS A 186 -15.15 10.85 6.48
N TYR A 187 -14.39 10.00 5.79
CA TYR A 187 -14.85 9.35 4.57
C TYR A 187 -16.07 8.47 4.86
N GLY A 188 -17.01 8.42 3.91
CA GLY A 188 -18.29 7.73 4.07
C GLY A 188 -18.15 6.23 4.28
N LYS A 189 -17.14 5.62 3.68
CA LYS A 189 -16.75 4.24 3.93
C LYS A 189 -15.24 4.08 3.95
N VAL A 190 -14.78 3.18 4.83
CA VAL A 190 -13.37 2.76 4.93
C VAL A 190 -13.30 1.27 4.67
N ILE A 191 -12.67 0.89 3.57
CA ILE A 191 -12.58 -0.49 3.08
C ILE A 191 -11.18 -1.01 3.30
N GLY A 192 -11.05 -2.12 4.02
CA GLY A 192 -9.80 -2.87 4.12
C GLY A 192 -9.67 -3.87 2.97
N ILE A 193 -8.51 -3.93 2.30
CA ILE A 193 -8.22 -4.93 1.28
C ILE A 193 -7.07 -5.83 1.73
N SER A 194 -7.32 -7.15 1.82
CA SER A 194 -6.44 -8.11 2.51
C SER A 194 -5.33 -8.72 1.63
N ARG A 195 -5.10 -8.17 0.44
CA ARG A 195 -4.04 -8.65 -0.47
C ARG A 195 -2.69 -7.95 -0.33
N GLY A 196 -2.62 -6.92 0.51
CA GLY A 196 -1.43 -6.08 0.71
C GLY A 196 -0.58 -6.46 1.92
N ILE A 197 -0.04 -5.43 2.60
CA ILE A 197 0.94 -5.57 3.69
C ILE A 197 0.31 -6.12 4.99
N ARG A 198 -1.01 -6.01 5.18
CA ARG A 198 -1.69 -6.58 6.36
C ARG A 198 -2.52 -7.78 5.99
N SER A 199 -2.51 -8.79 6.87
CA SER A 199 -3.40 -9.94 6.75
C SER A 199 -4.84 -9.55 7.02
N LYS A 200 -5.76 -10.42 6.61
CA LYS A 200 -7.19 -10.25 6.86
C LYS A 200 -7.47 -10.05 8.36
N GLU A 201 -6.87 -10.87 9.21
CA GLU A 201 -7.04 -10.85 10.65
C GLU A 201 -6.54 -9.52 11.26
N GLN A 202 -5.42 -8.99 10.75
CA GLN A 202 -4.89 -7.70 11.20
C GLN A 202 -5.82 -6.55 10.83
N LEU A 203 -6.45 -6.61 9.65
CA LEU A 203 -7.42 -5.60 9.22
C LEU A 203 -8.76 -5.73 9.96
N GLU A 204 -9.22 -6.94 10.27
CA GLU A 204 -10.45 -7.18 11.05
C GLU A 204 -10.41 -6.50 12.43
N ILE A 205 -9.26 -6.51 13.09
CA ILE A 205 -9.06 -5.82 14.38
C ILE A 205 -9.35 -4.31 14.27
N LEU A 206 -9.06 -3.72 13.11
CA LEU A 206 -9.27 -2.29 12.85
C LEU A 206 -10.73 -1.96 12.52
N LYS A 207 -11.58 -2.97 12.32
CA LYS A 207 -13.02 -2.86 12.06
C LYS A 207 -13.33 -1.90 10.89
N PRO A 208 -12.79 -2.12 9.67
CA PRO A 208 -13.22 -1.34 8.52
C PRO A 208 -14.72 -1.54 8.27
N ASP A 209 -15.36 -0.66 7.49
CA ASP A 209 -16.77 -0.84 7.12
C ASP A 209 -16.99 -2.09 6.28
N TYR A 210 -16.02 -2.41 5.42
CA TYR A 210 -15.97 -3.64 4.64
C TYR A 210 -14.55 -4.18 4.60
N LEU A 211 -14.42 -5.50 4.48
CA LEU A 211 -13.16 -6.18 4.28
C LEU A 211 -13.27 -7.03 3.02
N VAL A 212 -12.41 -6.78 2.05
CA VAL A 212 -12.42 -7.38 0.72
C VAL A 212 -11.07 -8.01 0.37
N ASN A 213 -11.06 -8.92 -0.60
CA ASN A 213 -9.83 -9.56 -1.08
C ASN A 213 -9.26 -8.93 -2.36
N ASN A 214 -10.13 -8.27 -3.15
CA ASN A 214 -9.78 -7.73 -4.46
C ASN A 214 -10.67 -6.53 -4.82
N LEU A 215 -10.33 -5.83 -5.91
CA LEU A 215 -11.08 -4.65 -6.35
C LEU A 215 -12.44 -4.99 -6.96
N ALA A 216 -12.62 -6.21 -7.48
CA ALA A 216 -13.92 -6.63 -8.01
C ALA A 216 -14.99 -6.67 -6.90
N GLU A 217 -14.61 -7.06 -5.68
CA GLU A 217 -15.48 -7.01 -4.51
C GLU A 217 -15.84 -5.56 -4.12
N VAL A 218 -14.89 -4.62 -4.24
CA VAL A 218 -15.17 -3.18 -4.04
C VAL A 218 -16.24 -2.70 -5.03
N ILE A 219 -16.10 -3.07 -6.30
CA ILE A 219 -17.09 -2.73 -7.32
C ILE A 219 -18.46 -3.34 -7.00
N SER A 220 -18.52 -4.60 -6.59
CA SER A 220 -19.78 -5.27 -6.23
C SER A 220 -20.50 -4.56 -5.09
N ILE A 221 -19.79 -4.21 -4.03
CA ILE A 221 -20.34 -3.46 -2.89
C ILE A 221 -20.83 -2.08 -3.34
N SER A 222 -20.04 -1.39 -4.18
CA SER A 222 -20.34 -0.04 -4.63
C SER A 222 -21.55 0.06 -5.57
N SER A 223 -21.85 -1.02 -6.30
CA SER A 223 -23.02 -1.10 -7.20
C SER A 223 -24.29 -1.60 -6.51
N GLY A 224 -24.25 -1.87 -5.20
CA GLY A 224 -25.39 -2.37 -4.46
C GLY A 224 -25.73 -3.85 -4.73
N VAL A 225 -24.87 -4.54 -5.48
CA VAL A 225 -24.94 -5.99 -5.69
C VAL A 225 -24.21 -6.67 -4.54
N ALA A 226 -24.78 -6.61 -3.33
CA ALA A 226 -24.31 -7.43 -2.23
C ALA A 226 -24.80 -8.87 -2.45
N ASN A 227 -23.86 -9.83 -2.46
CA ASN A 227 -24.18 -11.26 -2.40
C ASN A 227 -24.72 -11.63 -1.01
#